data_a4c792ae791eb230b1d84470e6ab3396
#
_entry.id   a4c792ae791eb230b1d84470e6ab3396
#
_cell.length_a   1.000
_cell.length_b   1.000
_cell.length_c   1.000
_cell.angle_alpha   90.00
_cell.angle_beta   90.00
_cell.angle_gamma   90.00
#
_symmetry.space_group_name_H-M   'P 1'
#
loop_
_entity.id
_entity.type
_entity.pdbx_description
1 polymer ?
#
loop_
_entity_poly.entity_id
_entity_poly.type
_entity_poly.pdbx_seq_one_letter_code
_entity_poly.pdbx_strand_id
1 'polypeptide(L)'
;MDNRSDLVDELLSSYLKVPVVMRWERASGLPFPDRFENSRVEFQGIATEWLDVERIACVAKEARIVHGLPARLMLSEPALEITIGQAALDKWLKRFQLPYRLELGADGLIVHTEIAGFPVAEFETTLEVVGGWFVLKPKRASFFGVPGYVSSIFRTYLPVPPLSRESRLSAIHHAPGVLVLRFALGDIEEEITPGLLFRLRRRFFPALDQVTGKRS
;
A
#
# COMPACT_ATOMS: atom_id res chain seq x y z
N MET A 1 -16.64 -16.32 -7.22
CA MET A 1 -16.24 -15.96 -8.60
C MET A 1 -16.30 -14.45 -8.67
N ASP A 2 -15.16 -13.79 -8.89
CA ASP A 2 -15.15 -12.33 -8.99
C ASP A 2 -15.77 -11.89 -10.31
N ASN A 3 -16.82 -11.10 -10.26
CA ASN A 3 -17.40 -10.48 -11.44
C ASN A 3 -16.60 -9.22 -11.80
N ARG A 4 -16.55 -8.93 -13.10
CA ARG A 4 -15.90 -7.75 -13.67
C ARG A 4 -16.74 -7.22 -14.82
N SER A 5 -16.72 -5.91 -15.00
CA SER A 5 -17.34 -5.26 -16.16
C SER A 5 -16.35 -4.32 -16.81
N ASP A 6 -15.89 -4.67 -18.00
CA ASP A 6 -14.94 -3.86 -18.76
C ASP A 6 -15.50 -2.45 -19.03
N LEU A 7 -16.80 -2.33 -19.20
CA LEU A 7 -17.48 -1.04 -19.40
C LEU A 7 -17.37 -0.16 -18.12
N VAL A 8 -17.54 -0.74 -16.95
CA VAL A 8 -17.39 0.00 -15.65
C VAL A 8 -15.94 0.41 -15.46
N ASP A 9 -15.00 -0.49 -15.77
CA ASP A 9 -13.56 -0.21 -15.67
C ASP A 9 -13.17 0.95 -16.62
N GLU A 10 -13.65 0.94 -17.87
CA GLU A 10 -13.39 1.98 -18.85
C GLU A 10 -13.99 3.33 -18.42
N LEU A 11 -15.24 3.35 -17.98
CA LEU A 11 -15.90 4.56 -17.49
C LEU A 11 -15.16 5.15 -16.28
N LEU A 12 -14.82 4.32 -15.29
CA LEU A 12 -14.08 4.77 -14.10
C LEU A 12 -12.68 5.26 -14.45
N SER A 13 -11.98 4.54 -15.33
CA SER A 13 -10.62 4.93 -15.77
C SER A 13 -10.64 6.26 -16.51
N SER A 14 -11.60 6.46 -17.42
CA SER A 14 -11.77 7.71 -18.15
C SER A 14 -12.12 8.87 -17.23
N TYR A 15 -13.03 8.65 -16.29
CA TYR A 15 -13.48 9.68 -15.35
C TYR A 15 -12.39 10.07 -14.34
N LEU A 16 -11.69 9.09 -13.78
CA LEU A 16 -10.65 9.30 -12.79
C LEU A 16 -9.27 9.60 -13.39
N LYS A 17 -9.12 9.44 -14.71
CA LYS A 17 -7.86 9.62 -15.47
C LYS A 17 -6.70 8.75 -14.96
N VAL A 18 -7.00 7.60 -14.43
CA VAL A 18 -6.04 6.56 -14.01
C VAL A 18 -6.60 5.19 -14.37
N PRO A 19 -5.76 4.20 -14.73
CA PRO A 19 -6.21 2.84 -14.95
C PRO A 19 -6.89 2.29 -13.70
N VAL A 20 -8.16 1.92 -13.82
CA VAL A 20 -8.99 1.37 -12.74
C VAL A 20 -9.53 0.03 -13.17
N VAL A 21 -9.46 -0.94 -12.27
CA VAL A 21 -10.11 -2.26 -12.44
C VAL A 21 -11.00 -2.49 -11.23
N MET A 22 -12.29 -2.71 -11.47
CA MET A 22 -13.24 -2.99 -10.41
C MET A 22 -13.71 -4.45 -10.49
N ARG A 23 -13.72 -5.13 -9.35
CA ARG A 23 -14.20 -6.50 -9.18
C ARG A 23 -15.17 -6.56 -8.01
N TRP A 24 -16.14 -7.46 -8.08
CA TRP A 24 -17.10 -7.69 -6.99
C TRP A 24 -17.58 -9.14 -7.01
N GLU A 25 -18.04 -9.60 -5.89
CA GLU A 25 -18.62 -10.94 -5.78
C GLU A 25 -20.07 -10.96 -6.22
N ARG A 26 -20.86 -9.99 -5.76
CA ARG A 26 -22.28 -9.82 -6.11
C ARG A 26 -22.63 -8.37 -6.33
N ALA A 27 -23.47 -8.11 -7.32
CA ALA A 27 -24.05 -6.79 -7.56
C ALA A 27 -25.57 -6.85 -7.54
N SER A 28 -26.22 -5.82 -6.99
CA SER A 28 -27.67 -5.68 -6.90
C SER A 28 -28.10 -4.22 -7.06
N GLY A 29 -29.39 -4.03 -7.35
CA GLY A 29 -30.02 -2.72 -7.60
C GLY A 29 -30.76 -2.67 -8.94
N LEU A 30 -31.78 -1.84 -9.03
CA LEU A 30 -32.60 -1.62 -10.24
C LEU A 30 -32.79 -0.12 -10.45
N PRO A 31 -32.76 0.39 -11.70
CA PRO A 31 -32.58 -0.33 -12.98
C PRO A 31 -31.12 -0.69 -13.25
N PHE A 32 -30.16 -0.14 -12.53
CA PHE A 32 -28.72 -0.43 -12.64
C PHE A 32 -28.18 -0.85 -11.29
N PRO A 33 -27.13 -1.71 -11.24
CA PRO A 33 -26.47 -2.07 -10.01
C PRO A 33 -25.93 -0.83 -9.29
N ASP A 34 -26.33 -0.66 -8.02
CA ASP A 34 -25.88 0.42 -7.15
C ASP A 34 -25.24 -0.10 -5.86
N ARG A 35 -25.26 -1.41 -5.65
CA ARG A 35 -24.69 -2.10 -4.50
C ARG A 35 -23.82 -3.27 -4.93
N PHE A 36 -22.59 -3.30 -4.42
CA PHE A 36 -21.56 -4.27 -4.77
C PHE A 36 -20.99 -4.89 -3.50
N GLU A 37 -21.16 -6.20 -3.34
CA GLU A 37 -20.64 -6.95 -2.18
C GLU A 37 -19.23 -7.45 -2.48
N ASN A 38 -18.37 -7.41 -1.45
CA ASN A 38 -16.95 -7.79 -1.51
C ASN A 38 -16.25 -7.14 -2.71
N SER A 39 -16.40 -5.83 -2.78
CA SER A 39 -15.87 -5.03 -3.88
C SER A 39 -14.37 -4.76 -3.71
N ARG A 40 -13.66 -4.75 -4.84
CA ARG A 40 -12.26 -4.43 -4.94
C ARG A 40 -12.02 -3.50 -6.12
N VAL A 41 -11.48 -2.32 -5.85
CA VAL A 41 -11.11 -1.34 -6.86
C VAL A 41 -9.60 -1.20 -6.85
N GLU A 42 -8.96 -1.54 -7.96
CA GLU A 42 -7.51 -1.49 -8.13
C GLU A 42 -7.11 -0.30 -8.99
N PHE A 43 -6.12 0.43 -8.53
CA PHE A 43 -5.45 1.52 -9.23
C PHE A 43 -4.02 1.09 -9.54
N GLN A 44 -3.58 1.24 -10.77
CA GLN A 44 -2.25 0.83 -11.22
C GLN A 44 -1.36 2.04 -11.55
N GLY A 45 -0.05 1.87 -11.35
CA GLY A 45 0.93 2.86 -11.78
C GLY A 45 0.86 4.19 -11.05
N ILE A 46 0.52 4.19 -9.76
CA ILE A 46 0.50 5.41 -8.95
C ILE A 46 1.93 5.70 -8.50
N ALA A 47 2.57 6.67 -9.15
CA ALA A 47 3.82 7.22 -8.69
C ALA A 47 3.55 8.14 -7.49
N THR A 48 4.26 7.91 -6.38
CA THR A 48 4.30 8.85 -5.26
C THR A 48 5.70 9.47 -5.17
N GLU A 49 5.81 10.67 -4.61
CA GLU A 49 7.13 11.30 -4.42
C GLU A 49 8.02 10.51 -3.44
N TRP A 50 7.39 9.74 -2.56
CA TRP A 50 8.08 8.97 -1.53
C TRP A 50 8.52 7.59 -2.03
N LEU A 51 7.61 6.82 -2.61
CA LEU A 51 7.86 5.45 -3.08
C LEU A 51 6.95 5.17 -4.28
N ASP A 52 7.51 4.61 -5.33
CA ASP A 52 6.69 4.15 -6.44
C ASP A 52 5.87 2.93 -5.97
N VAL A 53 4.57 3.03 -6.07
CA VAL A 53 3.64 1.97 -5.67
C VAL A 53 3.19 1.23 -6.92
N GLU A 54 3.38 -0.08 -6.92
CA GLU A 54 3.01 -0.91 -8.07
C GLU A 54 1.50 -0.94 -8.25
N ARG A 55 0.77 -1.10 -7.15
CA ARG A 55 -0.68 -1.20 -7.14
C ARG A 55 -1.23 -0.73 -5.80
N ILE A 56 -2.35 0.00 -5.88
CA ILE A 56 -3.19 0.31 -4.71
C ILE A 56 -4.55 -0.33 -4.96
N ALA A 57 -5.05 -1.11 -4.02
CA ALA A 57 -6.40 -1.65 -4.06
C ALA A 57 -7.21 -1.17 -2.86
N CYS A 58 -8.41 -0.67 -3.13
CA CYS A 58 -9.42 -0.42 -2.11
C CYS A 58 -10.37 -1.63 -2.09
N VAL A 59 -10.44 -2.31 -0.96
CA VAL A 59 -11.34 -3.45 -0.73
C VAL A 59 -12.41 -3.01 0.24
N ALA A 60 -13.66 -3.30 -0.05
CA ALA A 60 -14.77 -3.01 0.86
C ALA A 60 -15.73 -4.20 0.93
N LYS A 61 -16.26 -4.47 2.11
CA LYS A 61 -17.29 -5.48 2.31
C LYS A 61 -18.53 -5.16 1.49
N GLU A 62 -18.88 -3.88 1.45
CA GLU A 62 -19.95 -3.35 0.63
C GLU A 62 -19.52 -1.99 0.06
N ALA A 63 -19.72 -1.81 -1.25
CA ALA A 63 -19.69 -0.52 -1.91
C ALA A 63 -21.08 -0.20 -2.43
N ARG A 64 -21.57 1.01 -2.16
CA ARG A 64 -22.89 1.47 -2.58
C ARG A 64 -22.78 2.83 -3.26
N ILE A 65 -23.47 2.96 -4.39
CA ILE A 65 -23.61 4.22 -5.11
C ILE A 65 -25.00 4.79 -4.82
N VAL A 66 -25.07 5.87 -4.06
CA VAL A 66 -26.32 6.57 -3.81
C VAL A 66 -26.52 7.59 -4.91
N HIS A 67 -27.60 7.42 -5.66
CA HIS A 67 -27.95 8.34 -6.74
C HIS A 67 -28.31 9.73 -6.21
N GLY A 68 -27.82 10.76 -6.88
CA GLY A 68 -28.03 12.17 -6.50
C GLY A 68 -27.19 13.07 -7.40
N LEU A 69 -27.26 14.38 -7.14
CA LEU A 69 -26.43 15.38 -7.83
C LEU A 69 -25.70 16.22 -6.76
N PRO A 70 -24.44 15.88 -6.48
CA PRO A 70 -23.64 14.76 -7.01
C PRO A 70 -24.05 13.39 -6.44
N ALA A 71 -23.72 12.30 -7.15
CA ALA A 71 -23.85 10.94 -6.63
C ALA A 71 -22.84 10.73 -5.50
N ARG A 72 -23.13 9.82 -4.55
CA ARG A 72 -22.26 9.50 -3.41
C ARG A 72 -21.82 8.07 -3.44
N LEU A 73 -20.55 7.84 -3.12
CA LEU A 73 -19.97 6.53 -2.86
C LEU A 73 -19.96 6.28 -1.36
N MET A 74 -20.54 5.17 -0.94
CA MET A 74 -20.48 4.69 0.42
C MET A 74 -19.71 3.36 0.44
N LEU A 75 -18.68 3.27 1.29
CA LEU A 75 -17.91 2.05 1.50
C LEU A 75 -18.02 1.63 2.96
N SER A 76 -18.41 0.39 3.18
CA SER A 76 -18.50 -0.22 4.51
C SER A 76 -17.31 -1.14 4.76
N GLU A 77 -16.70 -1.03 5.92
CA GLU A 77 -15.50 -1.75 6.33
C GLU A 77 -14.38 -1.70 5.27
N PRO A 78 -14.03 -0.51 4.75
CA PRO A 78 -13.03 -0.43 3.70
C PRO A 78 -11.62 -0.70 4.23
N ALA A 79 -10.81 -1.32 3.36
CA ALA A 79 -9.39 -1.50 3.60
C ALA A 79 -8.60 -1.08 2.36
N LEU A 80 -7.43 -0.50 2.58
CA LEU A 80 -6.50 -0.13 1.53
C LEU A 80 -5.33 -1.12 1.52
N GLU A 81 -5.07 -1.72 0.37
CA GLU A 81 -3.92 -2.59 0.16
C GLU A 81 -2.92 -1.90 -0.77
N ILE A 82 -1.70 -1.72 -0.27
CA ILE A 82 -0.60 -1.09 -1.01
C ILE A 82 0.42 -2.16 -1.33
N THR A 83 0.65 -2.40 -2.61
CA THR A 83 1.63 -3.37 -3.11
C THR A 83 2.92 -2.66 -3.51
N ILE A 84 4.02 -3.07 -2.92
CA ILE A 84 5.38 -2.56 -3.14
C ILE A 84 6.19 -3.71 -3.72
N GLY A 85 6.74 -3.52 -4.92
CA GLY A 85 7.64 -4.48 -5.55
C GLY A 85 9.11 -4.20 -5.23
N GLN A 86 9.97 -5.20 -5.42
CA GLN A 86 11.42 -5.10 -5.17
C GLN A 86 12.06 -3.94 -5.94
N ALA A 87 11.72 -3.76 -7.21
CA ALA A 87 12.28 -2.69 -8.03
C ALA A 87 11.97 -1.28 -7.48
N ALA A 88 10.77 -1.08 -6.93
CA ALA A 88 10.37 0.17 -6.31
C ALA A 88 11.15 0.42 -5.01
N LEU A 89 11.33 -0.62 -4.20
CA LEU A 89 12.14 -0.56 -2.98
C LEU A 89 13.59 -0.25 -3.28
N ASP A 90 14.19 -0.91 -4.26
CA ASP A 90 15.59 -0.66 -4.69
C ASP A 90 15.78 0.78 -5.17
N LYS A 91 14.85 1.29 -5.97
CA LYS A 91 14.87 2.67 -6.45
C LYS A 91 14.75 3.68 -5.29
N TRP A 92 13.94 3.39 -4.31
CA TRP A 92 13.78 4.22 -3.12
C TRP A 92 15.05 4.22 -2.26
N LEU A 93 15.64 3.04 -1.98
CA LEU A 93 16.87 2.91 -1.20
C LEU A 93 18.07 3.64 -1.84
N LYS A 94 18.20 3.58 -3.16
CA LYS A 94 19.25 4.30 -3.90
C LYS A 94 19.25 5.81 -3.66
N ARG A 95 18.10 6.42 -3.37
CA ARG A 95 17.98 7.86 -3.06
C ARG A 95 18.67 8.23 -1.75
N PHE A 96 18.75 7.28 -0.81
CA PHE A 96 19.32 7.51 0.52
C PHE A 96 20.78 7.07 0.63
N GLN A 97 21.36 6.47 -0.43
CA GLN A 97 22.74 5.96 -0.44
C GLN A 97 23.07 5.09 0.79
N LEU A 98 22.11 4.24 1.19
CA LEU A 98 22.26 3.39 2.36
C LEU A 98 23.33 2.32 2.12
N PRO A 99 24.16 1.99 3.15
CA PRO A 99 25.22 0.99 3.03
C PRO A 99 24.71 -0.46 3.07
N TYR A 100 23.44 -0.66 2.79
CA TYR A 100 22.81 -1.97 2.78
C TYR A 100 21.73 -2.04 1.70
N ARG A 101 21.44 -3.26 1.27
CA ARG A 101 20.37 -3.59 0.35
C ARG A 101 19.26 -4.32 1.11
N LEU A 102 18.01 -4.03 0.79
CA LEU A 102 16.85 -4.75 1.30
C LEU A 102 16.28 -5.64 0.20
N GLU A 103 16.02 -6.89 0.53
CA GLU A 103 15.35 -7.83 -0.34
C GLU A 103 14.01 -8.26 0.28
N LEU A 104 12.96 -8.29 -0.55
CA LEU A 104 11.63 -8.73 -0.15
C LEU A 104 11.58 -10.26 -0.19
N GLY A 105 11.78 -10.89 0.97
CA GLY A 105 11.73 -12.35 1.13
C GLY A 105 10.32 -12.88 1.31
N ALA A 106 10.19 -14.21 1.35
CA ALA A 106 8.88 -14.87 1.54
C ALA A 106 8.25 -14.60 2.91
N ASP A 107 9.08 -14.52 3.96
CA ASP A 107 8.61 -14.41 5.36
C ASP A 107 9.02 -13.10 6.03
N GLY A 108 9.59 -12.15 5.29
CA GLY A 108 10.08 -10.89 5.85
C GLY A 108 11.04 -10.18 4.92
N LEU A 109 11.82 -9.26 5.47
CA LEU A 109 12.84 -8.53 4.75
C LEU A 109 14.22 -9.13 5.03
N ILE A 110 15.04 -9.25 3.98
CA ILE A 110 16.44 -9.67 4.10
C ILE A 110 17.30 -8.42 3.91
N VAL A 111 18.14 -8.13 4.90
CA VAL A 111 19.08 -7.00 4.87
C VAL A 111 20.45 -7.54 4.50
N HIS A 112 20.99 -7.14 3.37
CA HIS A 112 22.33 -7.48 2.92
C HIS A 112 23.27 -6.30 3.16
N THR A 113 24.35 -6.55 3.88
CA THR A 113 25.40 -5.56 4.12
C THR A 113 26.65 -5.93 3.35
N GLU A 114 27.15 -5.01 2.54
CA GLU A 114 28.37 -5.19 1.74
C GLU A 114 29.41 -4.14 2.14
N ILE A 115 30.67 -4.58 2.18
CA ILE A 115 31.83 -3.67 2.32
C ILE A 115 32.74 -3.91 1.14
N ALA A 116 32.99 -2.86 0.36
CA ALA A 116 33.83 -2.91 -0.86
C ALA A 116 33.38 -4.00 -1.87
N GLY A 117 32.05 -4.25 -1.97
CA GLY A 117 31.48 -5.27 -2.85
C GLY A 117 31.54 -6.71 -2.32
N PHE A 118 32.02 -6.91 -1.09
CA PHE A 118 32.03 -8.22 -0.44
C PHE A 118 30.85 -8.33 0.53
N PRO A 119 30.05 -9.42 0.46
CA PRO A 119 28.97 -9.64 1.42
C PRO A 119 29.55 -9.91 2.81
N VAL A 120 29.23 -9.05 3.75
CA VAL A 120 29.75 -9.13 5.13
C VAL A 120 28.71 -9.73 6.08
N ALA A 121 27.48 -9.30 5.94
CA ALA A 121 26.40 -9.77 6.80
C ALA A 121 25.07 -9.81 6.06
N GLU A 122 24.25 -10.79 6.42
CA GLU A 122 22.89 -10.96 5.98
C GLU A 122 21.99 -11.16 7.20
N PHE A 123 20.89 -10.43 7.23
CA PHE A 123 19.92 -10.49 8.33
C PHE A 123 18.53 -10.76 7.76
N GLU A 124 17.96 -11.90 8.09
CA GLU A 124 16.52 -12.11 7.91
C GLU A 124 15.78 -11.37 9.03
N THR A 125 14.84 -10.51 8.65
CA THR A 125 14.12 -9.67 9.60
C THR A 125 12.63 -9.85 9.45
N THR A 126 11.88 -9.72 10.55
CA THR A 126 10.43 -9.46 10.50
C THR A 126 10.18 -7.97 10.53
N LEU A 127 9.16 -7.54 9.79
CA LEU A 127 8.67 -6.18 9.81
C LEU A 127 7.46 -6.10 10.76
N GLU A 128 7.57 -5.26 11.77
CA GLU A 128 6.47 -4.94 12.69
C GLU A 128 6.20 -3.44 12.68
N VAL A 129 5.01 -3.05 13.14
CA VAL A 129 4.70 -1.64 13.38
C VAL A 129 4.57 -1.38 14.87
N VAL A 130 5.41 -0.51 15.39
CA VAL A 130 5.41 -0.12 16.79
C VAL A 130 5.44 1.41 16.89
N GLY A 131 4.40 2.01 17.49
CA GLY A 131 4.35 3.45 17.72
C GLY A 131 4.46 4.32 16.46
N GLY A 132 3.97 3.84 15.31
CA GLY A 132 4.06 4.57 14.04
C GLY A 132 5.39 4.41 13.30
N TRP A 133 6.22 3.43 13.72
CA TRP A 133 7.47 3.08 13.07
C TRP A 133 7.42 1.66 12.53
N PHE A 134 7.97 1.43 11.35
CA PHE A 134 8.35 0.09 10.93
C PHE A 134 9.58 -0.33 11.70
N VAL A 135 9.50 -1.43 12.42
CA VAL A 135 10.58 -2.00 13.21
C VAL A 135 11.02 -3.28 12.56
N LEU A 136 12.24 -3.30 12.05
CA LEU A 136 12.89 -4.50 11.56
C LEU A 136 13.49 -5.25 12.76
N LYS A 137 12.98 -6.45 13.02
CA LYS A 137 13.48 -7.35 14.06
C LYS A 137 14.26 -8.49 13.41
N PRO A 138 15.55 -8.65 13.68
CA PRO A 138 16.31 -9.78 13.17
C PRO A 138 15.73 -11.11 13.68
N LYS A 139 15.52 -12.05 12.75
CA LYS A 139 15.18 -13.46 13.03
C LYS A 139 16.44 -14.32 13.01
N ARG A 140 17.24 -14.13 11.98
CA ARG A 140 18.49 -14.84 11.73
C ARG A 140 19.52 -13.85 11.25
N ALA A 141 20.76 -14.14 11.56
CA ALA A 141 21.90 -13.39 11.06
C ALA A 141 22.95 -14.36 10.56
N SER A 142 23.61 -14.03 9.47
CA SER A 142 24.82 -14.69 9.01
C SER A 142 25.92 -13.65 8.81
N PHE A 143 27.13 -13.99 9.22
CA PHE A 143 28.32 -13.18 9.02
C PHE A 143 29.30 -13.99 8.18
N PHE A 144 29.71 -13.45 7.02
CA PHE A 144 30.57 -14.16 6.07
C PHE A 144 30.05 -15.56 5.71
N GLY A 145 28.71 -15.73 5.60
CA GLY A 145 28.09 -17.02 5.31
C GLY A 145 27.97 -17.97 6.50
N VAL A 146 28.44 -17.58 7.69
CA VAL A 146 28.34 -18.39 8.92
C VAL A 146 27.14 -17.95 9.73
N PRO A 147 26.18 -18.83 10.06
CA PRO A 147 25.04 -18.49 10.91
C PRO A 147 25.50 -18.00 12.29
N GLY A 148 25.00 -16.88 12.72
CA GLY A 148 25.32 -16.26 14.01
C GLY A 148 24.07 -15.96 14.84
N TYR A 149 24.21 -16.07 16.16
CA TYR A 149 23.17 -15.74 17.14
C TYR A 149 23.25 -14.26 17.58
N VAL A 150 23.00 -13.32 16.66
CA VAL A 150 22.97 -11.89 17.00
C VAL A 150 21.55 -11.37 16.83
N SER A 151 20.62 -11.99 17.52
CA SER A 151 19.21 -11.80 17.17
C SER A 151 18.48 -10.65 17.87
N SER A 152 19.01 -10.05 18.94
CA SER A 152 18.13 -9.15 19.72
C SER A 152 18.62 -7.71 19.90
N ILE A 153 19.83 -7.39 19.50
CA ILE A 153 20.45 -6.09 19.83
C ILE A 153 20.16 -5.02 18.76
N PHE A 154 19.95 -5.40 17.52
CA PHE A 154 19.75 -4.45 16.41
C PHE A 154 18.27 -4.37 16.01
N ARG A 155 17.65 -3.27 16.37
CA ARG A 155 16.34 -2.90 15.83
C ARG A 155 16.54 -1.71 14.90
N THR A 156 16.14 -1.84 13.63
CA THR A 156 16.14 -0.72 12.70
C THR A 156 14.74 -0.13 12.63
N TYR A 157 14.65 1.17 12.84
CA TYR A 157 13.40 1.92 12.80
C TYR A 157 13.34 2.66 11.46
N LEU A 158 12.31 2.36 10.67
CA LEU A 158 12.01 3.08 9.45
C LEU A 158 10.72 3.89 9.67
N PRO A 159 10.69 5.19 9.29
CA PRO A 159 9.48 5.98 9.47
C PRO A 159 8.36 5.42 8.60
N VAL A 160 7.21 5.17 9.22
CA VAL A 160 5.97 4.92 8.47
C VAL A 160 5.49 6.28 7.95
N PRO A 161 5.03 6.39 6.69
CA PRO A 161 4.36 7.59 6.24
C PRO A 161 3.25 7.92 7.24
N PRO A 162 3.12 9.17 7.71
CA PRO A 162 2.09 9.52 8.67
C PRO A 162 0.72 9.18 8.07
N LEU A 163 0.10 8.19 8.69
CA LEU A 163 -1.25 7.74 8.38
C LEU A 163 -2.23 8.68 9.08
N SER A 164 -3.40 8.86 8.49
CA SER A 164 -4.46 9.59 9.17
C SER A 164 -4.91 8.83 10.42
N ARG A 165 -5.60 9.52 11.33
CA ARG A 165 -6.22 8.87 12.50
C ARG A 165 -7.28 7.83 12.11
N GLU A 166 -7.79 7.92 10.90
CA GLU A 166 -8.82 7.04 10.34
C GLU A 166 -8.24 5.80 9.66
N SER A 167 -6.92 5.70 9.53
CA SER A 167 -6.24 4.56 8.91
C SER A 167 -5.33 3.87 9.90
N ARG A 168 -5.44 2.54 9.99
CA ARG A 168 -4.62 1.71 10.86
C ARG A 168 -4.07 0.53 10.08
N LEU A 169 -2.75 0.34 10.11
CA LEU A 169 -2.14 -0.86 9.56
C LEU A 169 -2.72 -2.10 10.28
N SER A 170 -3.37 -2.95 9.52
CA SER A 170 -4.06 -4.15 10.01
C SER A 170 -3.31 -5.43 9.69
N ALA A 171 -2.57 -5.48 8.58
CA ALA A 171 -1.78 -6.63 8.19
C ALA A 171 -0.59 -6.24 7.30
N ILE A 172 0.44 -7.08 7.35
CA ILE A 172 1.59 -7.04 6.46
C ILE A 172 1.73 -8.44 5.88
N HIS A 173 1.72 -8.53 4.55
CA HIS A 173 1.91 -9.79 3.84
C HIS A 173 3.19 -9.73 3.02
N HIS A 174 4.00 -10.74 3.16
CA HIS A 174 5.24 -10.93 2.43
C HIS A 174 5.08 -12.02 1.37
N ALA A 175 5.66 -11.77 0.21
CA ALA A 175 5.91 -12.78 -0.81
C ALA A 175 7.25 -12.46 -1.47
N PRO A 176 7.92 -13.41 -2.13
CA PRO A 176 9.18 -13.15 -2.81
C PRO A 176 9.06 -11.97 -3.78
N GLY A 177 9.85 -10.92 -3.57
CA GLY A 177 9.86 -9.71 -4.38
C GLY A 177 8.67 -8.77 -4.19
N VAL A 178 7.75 -9.06 -3.25
CA VAL A 178 6.53 -8.26 -3.04
C VAL A 178 6.22 -8.09 -1.56
N LEU A 179 5.86 -6.86 -1.18
CA LEU A 179 5.33 -6.51 0.14
C LEU A 179 3.93 -5.89 -0.03
N VAL A 180 2.95 -6.42 0.69
CA VAL A 180 1.60 -5.85 0.73
C VAL A 180 1.30 -5.33 2.12
N LEU A 181 1.01 -4.04 2.21
CA LEU A 181 0.57 -3.37 3.43
C LEU A 181 -0.94 -3.20 3.37
N ARG A 182 -1.66 -3.70 4.37
CA ARG A 182 -3.10 -3.56 4.48
C ARG A 182 -3.48 -2.63 5.61
N PHE A 183 -4.24 -1.58 5.27
CA PHE A 183 -4.72 -0.58 6.22
C PHE A 183 -6.24 -0.71 6.34
N ALA A 184 -6.73 -0.91 7.56
CA ALA A 184 -8.14 -0.77 7.85
C ALA A 184 -8.48 0.73 7.90
N LEU A 185 -9.59 1.10 7.28
CA LEU A 185 -10.10 2.47 7.22
C LEU A 185 -11.46 2.53 7.94
N GLY A 186 -11.84 3.72 8.38
CA GLY A 186 -13.22 3.98 8.77
C GLY A 186 -14.15 3.98 7.56
N ASP A 187 -15.45 3.84 7.77
CA ASP A 187 -16.46 3.91 6.71
C ASP A 187 -16.30 5.21 5.91
N ILE A 188 -16.47 5.11 4.62
CA ILE A 188 -16.29 6.22 3.68
C ILE A 188 -17.64 6.60 3.11
N GLU A 189 -17.94 7.89 3.17
CA GLU A 189 -19.00 8.52 2.41
C GLU A 189 -18.41 9.72 1.67
N GLU A 190 -18.36 9.65 0.35
CA GLU A 190 -17.75 10.69 -0.49
C GLU A 190 -18.56 10.94 -1.76
N GLU A 191 -18.57 12.18 -2.20
CA GLU A 191 -19.19 12.55 -3.47
C GLU A 191 -18.37 12.04 -4.65
N ILE A 192 -19.04 11.43 -5.64
CA ILE A 192 -18.40 10.99 -6.89
C ILE A 192 -18.24 12.22 -7.79
N THR A 193 -17.07 12.84 -7.70
CA THR A 193 -16.68 14.01 -8.50
C THR A 193 -15.24 13.80 -9.00
N PRO A 194 -14.76 14.56 -10.00
CA PRO A 194 -13.37 14.45 -10.47
C PRO A 194 -12.31 14.58 -9.39
N GLY A 195 -12.64 15.28 -8.28
CA GLY A 195 -11.76 15.42 -7.12
C GLY A 195 -11.79 14.26 -6.10
N LEU A 196 -12.56 13.18 -6.34
CA LEU A 196 -12.72 12.07 -5.39
C LEU A 196 -11.37 11.48 -4.96
N LEU A 197 -10.50 11.13 -5.91
CA LEU A 197 -9.19 10.53 -5.59
C LEU A 197 -8.31 11.49 -4.77
N PHE A 198 -8.34 12.78 -5.08
CA PHE A 198 -7.60 13.79 -4.34
C PHE A 198 -8.10 13.89 -2.89
N ARG A 199 -9.43 13.88 -2.67
CA ARG A 199 -10.00 13.90 -1.32
C ARG A 199 -9.65 12.65 -0.53
N LEU A 200 -9.77 11.45 -1.15
CA LEU A 200 -9.38 10.19 -0.52
C LEU A 200 -7.89 10.17 -0.18
N ARG A 201 -7.02 10.62 -1.10
CA ARG A 201 -5.59 10.75 -0.84
C ARG A 201 -5.31 11.68 0.35
N ARG A 202 -5.89 12.88 0.36
CA ARG A 202 -5.72 13.85 1.44
C ARG A 202 -6.24 13.33 2.79
N ARG A 203 -7.34 12.59 2.76
CA ARG A 203 -7.94 12.01 3.96
C ARG A 203 -7.06 10.93 4.59
N PHE A 204 -6.50 10.04 3.78
CA PHE A 204 -5.77 8.88 4.27
C PHE A 204 -4.24 9.05 4.30
N PHE A 205 -3.72 9.97 3.50
CA PHE A 205 -2.27 10.21 3.37
C PHE A 205 -1.95 11.72 3.43
N PRO A 206 -2.30 12.42 4.52
CA PRO A 206 -2.17 13.88 4.62
C PRO A 206 -0.72 14.37 4.46
N ALA A 207 0.27 13.56 4.80
CA ALA A 207 1.68 13.95 4.69
C ALA A 207 2.22 13.97 3.27
N LEU A 208 1.57 13.28 2.33
CA LEU A 208 1.98 13.34 0.93
C LEU A 208 1.69 14.71 0.29
N ASP A 209 0.79 15.50 0.90
CA ASP A 209 0.44 16.84 0.41
C ASP A 209 1.33 17.95 0.99
N GLN A 210 2.03 17.72 2.12
CA GLN A 210 2.89 18.75 2.75
C GLN A 210 4.19 18.98 2.00
N VAL A 211 4.64 18.03 1.18
CA VAL A 211 5.88 18.13 0.41
C VAL A 211 5.69 18.97 -0.86
N THR A 212 4.49 19.00 -1.43
CA THR A 212 4.19 19.79 -2.65
C THR A 212 4.00 21.28 -2.42
N GLY A 213 3.72 21.70 -1.18
CA GLY A 213 3.45 23.11 -0.84
C GLY A 213 4.68 24.01 -0.63
N LYS A 214 5.92 23.51 -0.75
CA LYS A 214 7.16 24.26 -0.46
C LYS A 214 7.97 24.68 -1.70
N ARG A 215 7.39 24.72 -2.88
CA ARG A 215 8.01 25.31 -4.08
C ARG A 215 7.05 26.33 -4.70
N SER A 216 6.97 27.49 -4.09
CA SER A 216 6.50 28.74 -4.70
C SER A 216 7.49 29.82 -4.31
#